data_b560c5318f6908b2372540e0f7829e16
#
_entry.id   b560c5318f6908b2372540e0f7829e16
#
_cell.length_a   1.000
_cell.length_b   1.000
_cell.length_c   1.000
_cell.angle_alpha   90.00
_cell.angle_beta   90.00
_cell.angle_gamma   90.00
#
_symmetry.space_group_name_H-M   'P 1'
#
loop_
_entity.id
_entity.type
_entity.pdbx_description
1 polymer ?
#
loop_
_entity_poly.entity_id
_entity_poly.type
_entity_poly.pdbx_seq_one_letter_code
_entity_poly.pdbx_strand_id
1 'polypeptide(L)'
;MSLWFRLVSGACVVWLAVALSGCTPSGRSRLSEEKEPHFVLGKSRVNAMDFQGAIEAFEQSLEANPHSATAHFELGWLYDEKTSDPAAAIYHYQEYLKLNPNADNADVIKQRIYRCKQQLAADVLPLPSAPAAQQQLERLSDQNRQLQDEAGKWRAYYASQLAAAKTN
;
A
#
# COMPACT_ATOMS: atom_id res chain seq x y z
N MET A 1 -23.24 17.76 -56.41
CA MET A 1 -22.40 18.27 -55.29
C MET A 1 -22.56 17.48 -53.98
N SER A 2 -23.11 16.28 -53.91
CA SER A 2 -23.42 15.59 -52.64
C SER A 2 -22.67 14.26 -52.42
N LEU A 3 -22.10 13.64 -53.42
CA LEU A 3 -21.36 12.37 -53.22
C LEU A 3 -19.91 12.56 -52.74
N TRP A 4 -19.25 13.62 -53.17
CA TRP A 4 -17.86 13.91 -52.79
C TRP A 4 -17.73 14.27 -51.30
N PHE A 5 -18.71 15.00 -50.74
CA PHE A 5 -18.73 15.35 -49.32
C PHE A 5 -18.91 14.13 -48.39
N ARG A 6 -19.63 13.10 -48.86
CA ARG A 6 -19.81 11.87 -48.09
C ARG A 6 -18.56 10.96 -48.06
N LEU A 7 -17.78 10.95 -49.14
CA LEU A 7 -16.54 10.18 -49.22
C LEU A 7 -15.40 10.80 -48.40
N VAL A 8 -15.31 12.14 -48.39
CA VAL A 8 -14.28 12.84 -47.58
C VAL A 8 -14.59 12.74 -46.08
N SER A 9 -15.88 12.80 -45.69
CA SER A 9 -16.30 12.63 -44.29
C SER A 9 -16.04 11.22 -43.75
N GLY A 10 -16.24 10.18 -44.57
CA GLY A 10 -15.97 8.80 -44.21
C GLY A 10 -14.48 8.51 -44.04
N ALA A 11 -13.63 9.08 -44.90
CA ALA A 11 -12.17 8.92 -44.79
C ALA A 11 -11.57 9.60 -43.54
N CYS A 12 -12.08 10.79 -43.17
CA CYS A 12 -11.62 11.47 -41.96
C CYS A 12 -12.00 10.71 -40.67
N VAL A 13 -13.19 10.10 -40.61
CA VAL A 13 -13.63 9.33 -39.40
C VAL A 13 -12.81 8.06 -39.27
N VAL A 14 -12.48 7.38 -40.36
CA VAL A 14 -11.62 6.18 -40.32
C VAL A 14 -10.18 6.54 -39.89
N TRP A 15 -9.63 7.68 -40.36
CA TRP A 15 -8.32 8.15 -39.97
C TRP A 15 -8.25 8.56 -38.47
N LEU A 16 -9.33 9.17 -37.96
CA LEU A 16 -9.40 9.54 -36.55
C LEU A 16 -9.50 8.29 -35.62
N ALA A 17 -10.18 7.23 -36.07
CA ALA A 17 -10.30 5.98 -35.33
C ALA A 17 -8.99 5.19 -35.25
N VAL A 18 -8.13 5.29 -36.27
CA VAL A 18 -6.80 4.65 -36.28
C VAL A 18 -5.80 5.41 -35.40
N ALA A 19 -5.96 6.73 -35.24
CA ALA A 19 -5.09 7.53 -34.34
C ALA A 19 -5.36 7.30 -32.86
N LEU A 20 -6.52 6.75 -32.48
CA LEU A 20 -6.86 6.38 -31.08
C LEU A 20 -6.46 4.94 -30.73
N SER A 21 -5.94 4.16 -31.67
CA SER A 21 -5.24 2.91 -31.40
C SER A 21 -3.83 3.24 -30.88
N GLY A 22 -3.75 4.23 -29.95
CA GLY A 22 -2.54 4.64 -29.28
C GLY A 22 -1.99 3.46 -28.52
N CYS A 23 -0.76 3.14 -28.80
CA CYS A 23 0.15 2.26 -28.11
C CYS A 23 -0.25 2.08 -26.65
N THR A 24 -0.85 0.95 -26.34
CA THR A 24 -0.67 0.40 -25.02
C THR A 24 0.84 0.19 -24.86
N PRO A 25 1.51 0.77 -23.88
CA PRO A 25 2.86 0.39 -23.56
C PRO A 25 2.82 -0.97 -22.88
N SER A 26 2.38 -1.98 -23.64
CA SER A 26 2.48 -3.38 -23.23
C SER A 26 3.94 -3.78 -23.24
N GLY A 27 4.52 -3.82 -22.03
CA GLY A 27 5.64 -4.68 -21.82
C GLY A 27 6.91 -4.25 -22.56
N ARG A 28 7.55 -3.16 -22.15
CA ARG A 28 9.00 -3.24 -22.12
C ARG A 28 9.28 -4.45 -21.26
N SER A 29 9.61 -5.53 -21.95
CA SER A 29 9.77 -6.84 -21.38
C SER A 29 10.68 -6.75 -20.15
N ARG A 30 10.27 -7.38 -19.03
CA ARG A 30 11.12 -7.65 -17.85
C ARG A 30 12.57 -7.98 -18.24
N LEU A 31 12.76 -8.71 -19.34
CA LEU A 31 14.06 -9.01 -19.92
C LEU A 31 14.84 -7.77 -20.42
N SER A 32 14.18 -6.65 -20.79
CA SER A 32 14.87 -5.43 -21.17
C SER A 32 15.25 -4.58 -19.95
N GLU A 33 14.48 -4.64 -18.89
CA GLU A 33 14.80 -3.99 -17.61
C GLU A 33 16.01 -4.66 -16.96
N GLU A 34 16.04 -5.99 -16.94
CA GLU A 34 17.16 -6.77 -16.39
C GLU A 34 18.48 -6.63 -17.15
N LYS A 35 18.47 -6.07 -18.36
CA LYS A 35 19.67 -5.77 -19.17
C LYS A 35 20.13 -4.30 -19.07
N GLU A 36 19.39 -3.48 -18.38
CA GLU A 36 19.77 -2.09 -18.17
C GLU A 36 21.07 -2.02 -17.35
N PRO A 37 22.11 -1.23 -17.78
CA PRO A 37 23.42 -1.26 -17.15
C PRO A 37 23.45 -0.99 -15.66
N HIS A 38 22.68 -0.02 -15.18
CA HIS A 38 22.59 0.30 -13.75
C HIS A 38 21.84 -0.79 -12.97
N PHE A 39 20.82 -1.43 -13.56
CA PHE A 39 20.16 -2.58 -12.96
C PHE A 39 21.13 -3.74 -12.77
N VAL A 40 21.92 -4.06 -13.82
CA VAL A 40 22.96 -5.10 -13.75
C VAL A 40 24.01 -4.77 -12.68
N LEU A 41 24.42 -3.51 -12.62
CA LEU A 41 25.36 -3.04 -11.58
C LEU A 41 24.76 -3.21 -10.18
N GLY A 42 23.50 -2.82 -9.98
CA GLY A 42 22.78 -2.99 -8.72
C GLY A 42 22.75 -4.45 -8.27
N LYS A 43 22.41 -5.37 -9.17
CA LYS A 43 22.47 -6.83 -8.88
C LYS A 43 23.86 -7.31 -8.51
N SER A 44 24.88 -6.82 -9.20
CA SER A 44 26.28 -7.15 -8.88
C SER A 44 26.67 -6.68 -7.48
N ARG A 45 26.27 -5.46 -7.09
CA ARG A 45 26.54 -4.91 -5.76
C ARG A 45 25.77 -5.64 -4.65
N VAL A 46 24.52 -6.05 -4.89
CA VAL A 46 23.79 -6.94 -3.97
C VAL A 46 24.57 -8.22 -3.71
N ASN A 47 25.09 -8.87 -4.76
CA ASN A 47 25.90 -10.09 -4.64
C ASN A 47 27.20 -9.85 -3.87
N ALA A 48 27.76 -8.65 -3.96
CA ALA A 48 28.94 -8.22 -3.19
C ALA A 48 28.62 -7.75 -1.77
N MET A 49 27.34 -7.80 -1.35
CA MET A 49 26.81 -7.26 -0.08
C MET A 49 27.01 -5.74 0.07
N ASP A 50 27.27 -5.01 -1.01
CA ASP A 50 27.30 -3.55 -1.07
C ASP A 50 25.85 -3.03 -1.25
N PHE A 51 25.08 -3.07 -0.18
CA PHE A 51 23.65 -2.73 -0.24
C PHE A 51 23.41 -1.24 -0.51
N GLN A 52 24.25 -0.37 0.04
CA GLN A 52 24.13 1.07 -0.22
C GLN A 52 24.43 1.39 -1.69
N GLY A 53 25.52 0.87 -2.22
CA GLY A 53 25.83 1.04 -3.63
C GLY A 53 24.82 0.36 -4.56
N ALA A 54 24.18 -0.72 -4.12
CA ALA A 54 23.10 -1.35 -4.89
C ALA A 54 21.87 -0.42 -4.97
N ILE A 55 21.49 0.24 -3.87
CA ILE A 55 20.41 1.23 -3.85
C ILE A 55 20.69 2.33 -4.86
N GLU A 56 21.87 2.96 -4.80
CA GLU A 56 22.27 4.02 -5.73
C GLU A 56 22.20 3.57 -7.20
N ALA A 57 22.64 2.34 -7.49
CA ALA A 57 22.58 1.80 -8.85
C ALA A 57 21.14 1.54 -9.33
N PHE A 58 20.26 1.01 -8.47
CA PHE A 58 18.86 0.81 -8.84
C PHE A 58 18.10 2.14 -8.95
N GLU A 59 18.42 3.16 -8.15
CA GLU A 59 17.86 4.51 -8.31
C GLU A 59 18.26 5.11 -9.66
N GLN A 60 19.53 4.98 -10.08
CA GLN A 60 19.98 5.37 -11.42
C GLN A 60 19.28 4.57 -12.53
N SER A 61 18.97 3.30 -12.29
CA SER A 61 18.16 2.51 -13.22
C SER A 61 16.73 3.08 -13.35
N LEU A 62 16.15 3.58 -12.25
CA LEU A 62 14.84 4.24 -12.28
C LEU A 62 14.89 5.63 -12.93
N GLU A 63 16.01 6.35 -12.88
CA GLU A 63 16.19 7.59 -13.65
C GLU A 63 16.11 7.31 -15.16
N ALA A 64 16.70 6.21 -15.61
CA ALA A 64 16.64 5.78 -17.00
C ALA A 64 15.27 5.22 -17.40
N ASN A 65 14.61 4.49 -16.50
CA ASN A 65 13.29 3.90 -16.69
C ASN A 65 12.44 3.96 -15.41
N PRO A 66 11.70 5.05 -15.17
CA PRO A 66 10.86 5.23 -13.98
C PRO A 66 9.74 4.18 -13.80
N HIS A 67 9.47 3.39 -14.84
CA HIS A 67 8.45 2.34 -14.82
C HIS A 67 9.05 0.93 -14.76
N SER A 68 10.28 0.80 -14.29
CA SER A 68 10.90 -0.51 -14.08
C SER A 68 10.32 -1.18 -12.83
N ALA A 69 9.41 -2.12 -13.05
CA ALA A 69 8.84 -2.89 -11.95
C ALA A 69 9.91 -3.69 -11.20
N THR A 70 10.89 -4.23 -11.91
CA THR A 70 11.98 -5.01 -11.31
C THR A 70 12.87 -4.15 -10.42
N ALA A 71 13.23 -2.92 -10.84
CA ALA A 71 14.03 -2.01 -10.02
C ALA A 71 13.27 -1.57 -8.76
N HIS A 72 11.97 -1.26 -8.86
CA HIS A 72 11.14 -0.99 -7.70
C HIS A 72 11.07 -2.15 -6.72
N PHE A 73 10.96 -3.39 -7.21
CA PHE A 73 10.98 -4.58 -6.35
C PHE A 73 12.30 -4.71 -5.58
N GLU A 74 13.44 -4.57 -6.27
CA GLU A 74 14.76 -4.68 -5.65
C GLU A 74 15.00 -3.58 -4.60
N LEU A 75 14.62 -2.33 -4.89
CA LEU A 75 14.69 -1.23 -3.93
C LEU A 75 13.79 -1.46 -2.73
N GLY A 76 12.55 -1.90 -2.95
CA GLY A 76 11.65 -2.24 -1.86
C GLY A 76 12.24 -3.29 -0.93
N TRP A 77 12.86 -4.33 -1.49
CA TRP A 77 13.52 -5.37 -0.71
C TRP A 77 14.76 -4.84 0.04
N LEU A 78 15.59 -4.02 -0.58
CA LEU A 78 16.77 -3.43 0.05
C LEU A 78 16.40 -2.52 1.22
N TYR A 79 15.42 -1.67 1.04
CA TYR A 79 14.94 -0.78 2.10
C TYR A 79 14.25 -1.54 3.24
N ASP A 80 13.51 -2.62 2.95
CA ASP A 80 12.86 -3.46 3.95
C ASP A 80 13.87 -4.30 4.77
N GLU A 81 14.78 -5.01 4.08
CA GLU A 81 15.57 -6.07 4.70
C GLU A 81 17.01 -5.65 5.06
N LYS A 82 17.54 -4.57 4.47
CA LYS A 82 18.96 -4.22 4.60
C LYS A 82 19.20 -2.86 5.27
N THR A 83 18.34 -1.88 5.03
CA THR A 83 18.51 -0.54 5.61
C THR A 83 17.50 -0.21 6.69
N SER A 84 16.44 -1.04 6.82
CA SER A 84 15.34 -0.83 7.75
C SER A 84 14.67 0.54 7.59
N ASP A 85 14.45 0.96 6.33
CA ASP A 85 13.65 2.12 5.99
C ASP A 85 12.24 1.69 5.53
N PRO A 86 11.28 1.55 6.46
CA PRO A 86 9.96 1.08 6.13
C PRO A 86 9.18 2.04 5.23
N ALA A 87 9.49 3.35 5.25
CA ALA A 87 8.79 4.33 4.43
C ALA A 87 9.19 4.18 2.95
N ALA A 88 10.48 4.11 2.66
CA ALA A 88 11.00 3.87 1.32
C ALA A 88 10.57 2.49 0.79
N ALA A 89 10.63 1.45 1.64
CA ALA A 89 10.17 0.12 1.27
C ALA A 89 8.71 0.10 0.85
N ILE A 90 7.80 0.75 1.60
CA ILE A 90 6.38 0.86 1.26
C ILE A 90 6.20 1.51 -0.11
N TYR A 91 6.88 2.64 -0.35
CA TYR A 91 6.79 3.36 -1.62
C TYR A 91 7.16 2.46 -2.80
N HIS A 92 8.33 1.83 -2.75
CA HIS A 92 8.82 1.01 -3.85
C HIS A 92 7.99 -0.26 -4.07
N TYR A 93 7.54 -0.94 -3.03
CA TYR A 93 6.63 -2.07 -3.16
C TYR A 93 5.27 -1.68 -3.74
N GLN A 94 4.75 -0.49 -3.41
CA GLN A 94 3.50 0.01 -3.99
C GLN A 94 3.65 0.31 -5.50
N GLU A 95 4.75 0.95 -5.92
CA GLU A 95 5.02 1.17 -7.34
C GLU A 95 5.20 -0.15 -8.09
N TYR A 96 5.88 -1.13 -7.50
CA TYR A 96 5.98 -2.48 -8.07
C TYR A 96 4.60 -3.09 -8.33
N LEU A 97 3.70 -3.09 -7.35
CA LEU A 97 2.36 -3.65 -7.49
C LEU A 97 1.48 -2.87 -8.47
N LYS A 98 1.66 -1.56 -8.57
CA LYS A 98 0.96 -0.72 -9.54
C LYS A 98 1.40 -1.03 -10.98
N LEU A 99 2.69 -1.24 -11.18
CA LEU A 99 3.27 -1.60 -12.47
C LEU A 99 3.02 -3.07 -12.85
N ASN A 100 2.89 -3.95 -11.88
CA ASN A 100 2.70 -5.39 -12.06
C ASN A 100 1.60 -5.93 -11.12
N PRO A 101 0.31 -5.56 -11.35
CA PRO A 101 -0.79 -5.89 -10.44
C PRO A 101 -1.08 -7.39 -10.32
N ASN A 102 -0.71 -8.17 -11.34
CA ASN A 102 -0.91 -9.62 -11.41
C ASN A 102 0.38 -10.41 -11.17
N ALA A 103 1.33 -9.84 -10.41
CA ALA A 103 2.56 -10.54 -10.07
C ALA A 103 2.26 -11.77 -9.20
N ASP A 104 2.92 -12.90 -9.47
CA ASP A 104 2.76 -14.14 -8.70
C ASP A 104 3.03 -13.97 -7.21
N ASN A 105 3.88 -13.00 -6.85
CA ASN A 105 4.24 -12.65 -5.48
C ASN A 105 3.45 -11.46 -4.91
N ALA A 106 2.37 -10.99 -5.58
CA ALA A 106 1.64 -9.78 -5.18
C ALA A 106 1.14 -9.85 -3.72
N ASP A 107 0.63 -10.99 -3.29
CA ASP A 107 0.12 -11.12 -1.92
C ASP A 107 1.24 -11.11 -0.86
N VAL A 108 2.40 -11.68 -1.19
CA VAL A 108 3.59 -11.59 -0.32
C VAL A 108 4.05 -10.14 -0.18
N ILE A 109 4.05 -9.38 -1.28
CA ILE A 109 4.43 -7.96 -1.25
C ILE A 109 3.43 -7.12 -0.45
N LYS A 110 2.12 -7.38 -0.56
CA LYS A 110 1.10 -6.73 0.29
C LYS A 110 1.34 -6.99 1.78
N GLN A 111 1.71 -8.22 2.15
CA GLN A 111 2.05 -8.56 3.53
C GLN A 111 3.32 -7.82 4.00
N ARG A 112 4.35 -7.67 3.16
CA ARG A 112 5.55 -6.88 3.46
C ARG A 112 5.20 -5.41 3.69
N ILE A 113 4.40 -4.81 2.81
CA ILE A 113 3.89 -3.44 2.98
C ILE A 113 3.14 -3.29 4.31
N TYR A 114 2.30 -4.27 4.68
CA TYR A 114 1.58 -4.23 5.95
C TYR A 114 2.54 -4.27 7.15
N ARG A 115 3.55 -5.14 7.13
CA ARG A 115 4.60 -5.21 8.16
C ARG A 115 5.36 -3.89 8.28
N CYS A 116 5.80 -3.31 7.15
CA CYS A 116 6.49 -2.01 7.14
C CYS A 116 5.61 -0.88 7.72
N LYS A 117 4.30 -0.88 7.41
CA LYS A 117 3.35 0.08 8.02
C LYS A 117 3.23 -0.09 9.52
N GLN A 118 3.22 -1.32 10.02
CA GLN A 118 3.20 -1.59 11.47
C GLN A 118 4.49 -1.10 12.14
N GLN A 119 5.64 -1.34 11.52
CA GLN A 119 6.93 -0.87 12.01
C GLN A 119 6.96 0.66 12.06
N LEU A 120 6.59 1.34 10.97
CA LEU A 120 6.53 2.80 10.92
C LEU A 120 5.55 3.38 11.96
N ALA A 121 4.39 2.74 12.16
CA ALA A 121 3.45 3.16 13.19
C ALA A 121 4.00 2.98 14.61
N ALA A 122 4.75 1.92 14.87
CA ALA A 122 5.40 1.68 16.15
C ALA A 122 6.51 2.72 16.45
N ASP A 123 7.23 3.15 15.42
CA ASP A 123 8.29 4.15 15.53
C ASP A 123 7.74 5.57 15.77
N VAL A 124 6.62 5.90 15.13
CA VAL A 124 6.00 7.24 15.21
C VAL A 124 5.05 7.37 16.40
N LEU A 125 4.32 6.32 16.72
CA LEU A 125 3.40 6.26 17.84
C LEU A 125 3.98 5.27 18.86
N PRO A 126 4.70 5.73 19.90
CA PRO A 126 5.10 4.83 20.97
C PRO A 126 3.83 4.26 21.60
N LEU A 127 3.46 3.05 21.16
CA LEU A 127 2.36 2.33 21.78
C LEU A 127 2.70 2.18 23.25
N PRO A 128 1.76 2.45 24.18
CA PRO A 128 1.98 2.20 25.59
C PRO A 128 2.50 0.76 25.72
N SER A 129 3.56 0.58 26.51
CA SER A 129 4.14 -0.74 26.76
C SER A 129 3.01 -1.74 27.05
N ALA A 130 3.15 -2.98 26.63
CA ALA A 130 2.10 -4.00 26.84
C ALA A 130 1.52 -3.99 28.28
N PRO A 131 2.31 -3.79 29.36
CA PRO A 131 1.79 -3.59 30.72
C PRO A 131 0.90 -2.37 30.87
N ALA A 132 1.24 -1.24 30.25
CA ALA A 132 0.43 -0.01 30.34
C ALA A 132 -0.90 -0.13 29.59
N ALA A 133 -0.90 -0.77 28.41
CA ALA A 133 -2.12 -1.08 27.67
C ALA A 133 -3.01 -2.06 28.44
N GLN A 134 -2.42 -3.04 29.08
CA GLN A 134 -3.15 -4.00 29.91
C GLN A 134 -3.79 -3.36 31.12
N GLN A 135 -3.07 -2.48 31.83
CA GLN A 135 -3.61 -1.68 32.93
C GLN A 135 -4.76 -0.76 32.47
N GLN A 136 -4.65 -0.18 31.28
CA GLN A 136 -5.71 0.66 30.73
C GLN A 136 -6.97 -0.14 30.40
N LEU A 137 -6.82 -1.32 29.81
CA LEU A 137 -7.94 -2.24 29.54
C LEU A 137 -8.62 -2.68 30.85
N GLU A 138 -7.85 -2.99 31.89
CA GLU A 138 -8.38 -3.36 33.20
C GLU A 138 -9.17 -2.22 33.84
N ARG A 139 -8.64 -1.00 33.83
CA ARG A 139 -9.36 0.21 34.31
C ARG A 139 -10.68 0.43 33.55
N LEU A 140 -10.65 0.33 32.21
CA LEU A 140 -11.85 0.50 31.40
C LEU A 140 -12.88 -0.59 31.65
N SER A 141 -12.43 -1.84 31.87
CA SER A 141 -13.28 -2.97 32.26
C SER A 141 -13.97 -2.71 33.60
N ASP A 142 -13.23 -2.24 34.61
CA ASP A 142 -13.78 -1.91 35.94
C ASP A 142 -14.75 -0.73 35.87
N GLN A 143 -14.45 0.30 35.12
CA GLN A 143 -15.37 1.41 34.89
C GLN A 143 -16.67 0.96 34.21
N ASN A 144 -16.57 0.11 33.19
CA ASN A 144 -17.75 -0.48 32.56
C ASN A 144 -18.63 -1.26 33.52
N ARG A 145 -18.01 -2.08 34.38
CA ARG A 145 -18.72 -2.84 35.40
C ARG A 145 -19.43 -1.93 36.39
N GLN A 146 -18.77 -0.86 36.88
CA GLN A 146 -19.38 0.13 37.76
C GLN A 146 -20.56 0.84 37.11
N LEU A 147 -20.43 1.28 35.88
CA LEU A 147 -21.51 1.93 35.13
C LEU A 147 -22.71 1.00 34.89
N GLN A 148 -22.45 -0.29 34.65
CA GLN A 148 -23.51 -1.30 34.52
C GLN A 148 -24.25 -1.51 35.83
N ASP A 149 -23.53 -1.57 36.95
CA ASP A 149 -24.11 -1.68 38.30
C ASP A 149 -24.97 -0.46 38.65
N GLU A 150 -24.47 0.75 38.37
CA GLU A 150 -25.24 1.97 38.56
C GLU A 150 -26.48 2.01 37.67
N ALA A 151 -26.35 1.67 36.40
CA ALA A 151 -27.50 1.58 35.49
C ALA A 151 -28.54 0.54 35.99
N GLY A 152 -28.07 -0.57 36.55
CA GLY A 152 -28.94 -1.57 37.19
C GLY A 152 -29.72 -1.00 38.38
N LYS A 153 -29.05 -0.26 39.26
CA LYS A 153 -29.71 0.43 40.41
C LYS A 153 -30.75 1.43 39.96
N TRP A 154 -30.44 2.24 38.97
CA TRP A 154 -31.39 3.19 38.39
C TRP A 154 -32.59 2.50 37.74
N ARG A 155 -32.38 1.42 36.99
CA ARG A 155 -33.49 0.64 36.40
C ARG A 155 -34.42 0.06 37.49
N ALA A 156 -33.86 -0.48 38.57
CA ALA A 156 -34.62 -1.02 39.69
C ALA A 156 -35.41 0.08 40.39
N TYR A 157 -34.80 1.24 40.62
CA TYR A 157 -35.45 2.41 41.22
C TYR A 157 -36.62 2.88 40.39
N TYR A 158 -36.45 3.09 39.09
CA TYR A 158 -37.56 3.54 38.24
C TYR A 158 -38.65 2.47 38.07
N ALA A 159 -38.28 1.21 38.02
CA ALA A 159 -39.25 0.12 38.00
C ALA A 159 -40.14 0.10 39.26
N SER A 160 -39.55 0.32 40.44
CA SER A 160 -40.31 0.43 41.70
C SER A 160 -41.26 1.64 41.70
N GLN A 161 -40.82 2.80 41.22
CA GLN A 161 -41.66 4.00 41.09
C GLN A 161 -42.83 3.80 40.14
N LEU A 162 -42.60 3.17 38.99
CA LEU A 162 -43.66 2.85 38.04
C LEU A 162 -44.67 1.83 38.59
N ALA A 163 -44.19 0.86 39.39
CA ALA A 163 -45.08 -0.10 40.04
C ALA A 163 -45.99 0.60 41.11
N ALA A 164 -45.42 1.49 41.93
CA ALA A 164 -46.15 2.28 42.92
C ALA A 164 -47.18 3.22 42.27
N ALA A 165 -46.87 3.83 41.13
CA ALA A 165 -47.78 4.71 40.39
C ALA A 165 -48.97 3.99 39.74
N LYS A 166 -48.89 2.65 39.52
CA LYS A 166 -49.97 1.85 38.97
C LYS A 166 -50.92 1.31 40.02
N THR A 167 -50.57 1.38 41.31
CA THR A 167 -51.38 0.87 42.43
C THR A 167 -52.19 1.93 43.14
N ASN A 168 -52.04 3.20 42.74
CA ASN A 168 -52.87 4.35 43.15
C ASN A 168 -53.80 4.76 41.99
#